data_4164a721ade5f021b911e7ef0d006285
#
_entry.id   4164a721ade5f021b911e7ef0d006285
#
_cell.length_a   1.000
_cell.length_b   1.000
_cell.length_c   1.000
_cell.angle_alpha   90.00
_cell.angle_beta   90.00
_cell.angle_gamma   90.00
#
_symmetry.space_group_name_H-M   'P 1'
#
loop_
_entity.id
_entity.type
_entity.pdbx_description
1 polymer ?
#
loop_
_entity_poly.entity_id
_entity_poly.type
_entity_poly.pdbx_seq_one_letter_code
_entity_poly.pdbx_strand_id
1 'polypeptide(L)'
;MRFVLDGSSVGSREALHRALRETLSLPEWYGKNLDALYDCLTDLREPVELEVTNAAKLCESLGGYALALLHVLRDSERENENLTVSWQE
;
A
#
# COMPACT_ATOMS: atom_id res chain seq x y z
N MET A 1 -14.31 -2.41 3.59
CA MET A 1 -13.47 -3.52 4.09
C MET A 1 -12.18 -2.97 4.67
N ARG A 2 -11.69 -3.58 5.70
CA ARG A 2 -10.46 -3.13 6.36
C ARG A 2 -9.35 -4.13 6.16
N PHE A 3 -8.19 -3.65 5.75
CA PHE A 3 -7.01 -4.47 5.53
C PHE A 3 -5.84 -3.92 6.33
N VAL A 4 -4.98 -4.79 6.83
CA VAL A 4 -3.81 -4.40 7.61
C VAL A 4 -2.54 -4.89 6.91
N LEU A 5 -1.61 -3.97 6.70
CA LEU A 5 -0.26 -4.28 6.21
C LEU A 5 0.71 -4.03 7.35
N ASP A 6 1.37 -5.09 7.82
CA ASP A 6 2.36 -4.98 8.90
C ASP A 6 3.73 -4.66 8.31
N GLY A 7 4.17 -3.42 8.51
CA GLY A 7 5.46 -2.96 7.98
C GLY A 7 6.67 -3.71 8.53
N SER A 8 6.55 -4.32 9.72
CA SER A 8 7.66 -5.07 10.31
C SER A 8 7.92 -6.41 9.61
N SER A 9 6.96 -6.90 8.83
CA SER A 9 7.11 -8.17 8.12
C SER A 9 7.61 -7.99 6.68
N VAL A 10 7.86 -6.76 6.26
CA VAL A 10 8.26 -6.43 4.89
C VAL A 10 9.73 -6.02 4.86
N GLY A 11 10.58 -6.85 4.27
CA GLY A 11 12.02 -6.60 4.23
C GLY A 11 12.59 -6.18 2.87
N SER A 12 11.77 -6.14 1.83
CA SER A 12 12.21 -5.77 0.48
C SER A 12 11.07 -5.21 -0.32
N ARG A 13 11.39 -4.57 -1.46
CA ARG A 13 10.37 -4.05 -2.38
C ARG A 13 9.50 -5.18 -2.91
N GLU A 14 10.11 -6.31 -3.23
CA GLU A 14 9.37 -7.47 -3.72
C GLU A 14 8.41 -8.00 -2.68
N ALA A 15 8.86 -8.10 -1.43
CA ALA A 15 8.01 -8.52 -0.33
C ALA A 15 6.87 -7.55 -0.09
N LEU A 16 7.12 -6.24 -0.24
CA LEU A 16 6.09 -5.22 -0.11
C LEU A 16 4.97 -5.43 -1.14
N HIS A 17 5.33 -5.55 -2.41
CA HIS A 17 4.33 -5.69 -3.46
C HIS A 17 3.58 -7.01 -3.38
N ARG A 18 4.26 -8.08 -2.94
CA ARG A 18 3.61 -9.36 -2.69
C ARG A 18 2.59 -9.22 -1.56
N ALA A 19 2.98 -8.56 -0.47
CA ALA A 19 2.09 -8.36 0.67
C ALA A 19 0.88 -7.50 0.29
N LEU A 20 1.09 -6.44 -0.48
CA LEU A 20 -0.01 -5.59 -0.96
C LEU A 20 -0.96 -6.37 -1.85
N ARG A 21 -0.41 -7.17 -2.76
CA ARG A 21 -1.22 -7.98 -3.66
C ARG A 21 -2.09 -8.97 -2.87
N GLU A 22 -1.51 -9.64 -1.91
CA GLU A 22 -2.24 -10.60 -1.08
C GLU A 22 -3.25 -9.94 -0.16
N THR A 23 -2.83 -8.87 0.51
CA THR A 23 -3.68 -8.16 1.48
C THR A 23 -4.88 -7.54 0.82
N LEU A 24 -4.70 -6.89 -0.32
CA LEU A 24 -5.77 -6.17 -1.02
C LEU A 24 -6.42 -7.00 -2.12
N SER A 25 -6.00 -8.25 -2.30
CA SER A 25 -6.49 -9.12 -3.38
C SER A 25 -6.39 -8.47 -4.75
N LEU A 26 -5.22 -7.88 -5.02
CA LEU A 26 -4.99 -7.21 -6.29
C LEU A 26 -4.95 -8.23 -7.43
N PRO A 27 -5.29 -7.81 -8.67
CA PRO A 27 -5.36 -8.74 -9.78
C PRO A 27 -4.00 -9.34 -10.14
N GLU A 28 -4.01 -10.49 -10.81
CA GLU A 28 -2.78 -11.17 -11.22
C GLU A 28 -1.89 -10.32 -12.13
N TRP A 29 -2.50 -9.43 -12.90
CA TRP A 29 -1.77 -8.53 -13.80
C TRP A 29 -1.13 -7.35 -13.06
N TYR A 30 -1.27 -7.27 -11.74
CA TYR A 30 -0.63 -6.22 -10.96
C TYR A 30 0.88 -6.22 -11.20
N GLY A 31 1.41 -5.10 -11.69
CA GLY A 31 2.78 -4.97 -12.15
C GLY A 31 3.86 -4.87 -11.08
N LYS A 32 3.50 -4.97 -9.80
CA LYS A 32 4.43 -4.95 -8.66
C LYS A 32 5.33 -3.72 -8.61
N ASN A 33 4.77 -2.57 -8.96
CA ASN A 33 5.46 -1.30 -8.83
C ASN A 33 4.44 -0.24 -8.34
N LEU A 34 4.94 0.94 -7.97
CA LEU A 34 4.09 1.98 -7.39
C LEU A 34 3.09 2.55 -8.39
N ASP A 35 3.44 2.62 -9.67
CA ASP A 35 2.51 3.09 -10.70
C ASP A 35 1.35 2.13 -10.84
N ALA A 36 1.63 0.82 -10.86
CA ALA A 36 0.60 -0.20 -10.93
C ALA A 36 -0.27 -0.18 -9.67
N LEU A 37 0.33 0.08 -8.52
CA LEU A 37 -0.41 0.21 -7.26
C LEU A 37 -1.37 1.39 -7.33
N TYR A 38 -0.91 2.53 -7.81
CA TYR A 38 -1.75 3.72 -7.97
C TYR A 38 -2.95 3.42 -8.86
N ASP A 39 -2.71 2.76 -10.00
CA ASP A 39 -3.78 2.40 -10.92
C ASP A 39 -4.82 1.50 -10.25
N CYS A 40 -4.37 0.50 -9.49
CA CYS A 40 -5.29 -0.39 -8.79
C CYS A 40 -6.08 0.33 -7.70
N LEU A 41 -5.42 1.18 -6.92
CA LEU A 41 -6.07 1.88 -5.82
C LEU A 41 -7.06 2.93 -6.30
N THR A 42 -6.77 3.60 -7.40
CA THR A 42 -7.68 4.60 -7.95
C THR A 42 -8.86 3.98 -8.69
N ASP A 43 -8.82 2.67 -8.94
CA ASP A 43 -9.91 1.95 -9.58
C ASP A 43 -10.83 1.21 -8.60
N LEU A 44 -10.59 1.33 -7.30
CA LEU A 44 -11.43 0.68 -6.30
C LEU A 44 -12.86 1.20 -6.36
N ARG A 45 -13.82 0.29 -6.37
CA ARG A 45 -15.23 0.62 -6.47
C ARG A 45 -16.01 0.46 -5.19
N GLU A 46 -15.39 -0.12 -4.18
CA GLU A 46 -15.99 -0.31 -2.87
C GLU A 46 -15.10 0.31 -1.81
N PRO A 47 -15.66 0.71 -0.67
CA PRO A 47 -14.86 1.32 0.39
C PRO A 47 -13.79 0.36 0.91
N VAL A 48 -12.55 0.85 0.94
CA VAL A 48 -11.39 0.11 1.43
C VAL A 48 -10.65 0.99 2.42
N GLU A 49 -10.38 0.43 3.60
CA GLU A 49 -9.54 1.06 4.60
C GLU A 49 -8.26 0.25 4.73
N LEU A 50 -7.14 0.86 4.38
CA LEU A 50 -5.83 0.21 4.48
C LEU A 50 -5.09 0.79 5.68
N GLU A 51 -4.77 -0.07 6.64
CA GLU A 51 -4.00 0.32 7.81
C GLU A 51 -2.58 -0.22 7.67
N VAL A 52 -1.60 0.68 7.60
CA VAL A 52 -0.19 0.31 7.58
C VAL A 52 0.33 0.47 9.00
N THR A 53 0.69 -0.65 9.63
CA THR A 53 1.22 -0.65 10.99
C THR A 53 2.72 -0.81 10.96
N ASN A 54 3.40 -0.44 12.05
CA ASN A 54 4.86 -0.53 12.15
C ASN A 54 5.56 0.15 10.97
N ALA A 55 5.05 1.32 10.58
CA ALA A 55 5.57 2.05 9.44
C ALA A 55 7.03 2.49 9.64
N ALA A 56 7.45 2.72 10.89
CA ALA A 56 8.84 3.05 11.17
C ALA A 56 9.77 1.90 10.76
N LYS A 57 9.34 0.66 11.01
CA LYS A 57 10.10 -0.52 10.59
C LYS A 57 10.15 -0.65 9.07
N LEU A 58 9.05 -0.32 8.42
CA LEU A 58 8.98 -0.32 6.97
C LEU A 58 9.97 0.71 6.40
N CYS A 59 10.02 1.90 6.99
CA CYS A 59 10.97 2.93 6.58
C CYS A 59 12.43 2.51 6.82
N GLU A 60 12.71 1.81 7.91
CA GLU A 60 14.05 1.28 8.17
C GLU A 60 14.47 0.29 7.08
N SER A 61 13.54 -0.59 6.68
CA SER A 61 13.84 -1.63 5.70
C SER A 61 13.94 -1.10 4.27
N LEU A 62 13.08 -0.17 3.89
CA LEU A 62 12.95 0.27 2.50
C LEU A 62 13.46 1.68 2.23
N GLY A 63 13.77 2.44 3.26
CA GLY A 63 14.29 3.79 3.09
C GLY A 63 13.34 4.69 2.31
N GLY A 64 13.89 5.39 1.30
CA GLY A 64 13.10 6.32 0.48
C GLY A 64 11.93 5.68 -0.26
N TYR A 65 11.99 4.39 -0.52
CA TYR A 65 10.89 3.69 -1.18
C TYR A 65 9.64 3.65 -0.30
N ALA A 66 9.81 3.58 1.02
CA ALA A 66 8.67 3.63 1.95
C ALA A 66 7.98 4.99 1.89
N LEU A 67 8.77 6.07 1.74
CA LEU A 67 8.19 7.41 1.59
C LEU A 67 7.47 7.55 0.25
N ALA A 68 8.03 6.96 -0.81
CA ALA A 68 7.38 6.95 -2.12
C ALA A 68 6.06 6.20 -2.05
N LEU A 69 6.02 5.08 -1.31
CA LEU A 69 4.79 4.35 -1.07
C LEU A 69 3.75 5.23 -0.36
N LEU A 70 4.16 5.92 0.69
CA LEU A 70 3.25 6.80 1.43
C LEU A 70 2.66 7.86 0.50
N HIS A 71 3.49 8.47 -0.35
CA HIS A 71 3.01 9.48 -1.31
C HIS A 71 1.98 8.90 -2.28
N VAL A 72 2.22 7.69 -2.78
CA VAL A 72 1.27 7.02 -3.69
C VAL A 72 -0.03 6.74 -2.97
N LEU A 73 0.03 6.29 -1.72
CA LEU A 73 -1.17 6.00 -0.94
C LEU A 73 -1.98 7.28 -0.70
N ARG A 74 -1.32 8.38 -0.35
CA ARG A 74 -2.00 9.67 -0.13
C ARG A 74 -2.58 10.24 -1.42
N ASP A 75 -1.85 10.14 -2.53
CA ASP A 75 -2.35 10.59 -3.83
C ASP A 75 -3.57 9.76 -4.25
N SER A 76 -3.52 8.45 -4.00
CA SER A 76 -4.64 7.57 -4.32
C SER A 76 -5.88 7.91 -3.51
N GLU A 77 -5.72 8.27 -2.23
CA GLU A 77 -6.84 8.71 -1.39
C GLU A 77 -7.50 9.97 -1.97
N ARG A 78 -6.68 10.90 -2.46
CA ARG A 78 -7.21 12.15 -3.03
C ARG A 78 -8.00 11.90 -4.31
N GLU A 79 -7.56 10.91 -5.09
CA GLU A 79 -8.20 10.60 -6.37
C GLU A 79 -9.40 9.66 -6.23
N ASN A 80 -9.49 8.90 -5.14
CA ASN A 80 -10.56 7.93 -4.96
C ASN A 80 -11.08 7.96 -3.51
N GLU A 81 -12.28 8.49 -3.32
CA GLU A 81 -12.89 8.59 -2.01
C GLU A 81 -13.20 7.24 -1.36
N ASN A 82 -13.16 6.16 -2.13
CA ASN A 82 -13.36 4.81 -1.59
C ASN A 82 -12.14 4.32 -0.79
N LEU A 83 -10.99 4.98 -0.92
CA LEU A 83 -9.79 4.56 -0.20
C LEU A 83 -9.52 5.45 1.01
N THR A 84 -9.29 4.84 2.15
CA THR A 84 -8.81 5.51 3.36
C THR A 84 -7.55 4.80 3.83
N VAL A 85 -6.50 5.56 4.10
CA VAL A 85 -5.21 5.00 4.53
C VAL A 85 -4.85 5.54 5.92
N SER A 86 -4.48 4.62 6.81
CA SER A 86 -3.94 4.93 8.11
C SER A 86 -2.47 4.51 8.12
N TRP A 87 -1.58 5.45 8.41
CA TRP A 87 -0.14 5.21 8.43
C TRP A 87 0.33 5.32 9.88
N GLN A 88 0.62 4.18 10.50
CA GLN A 88 0.92 4.10 11.92
C GLN A 88 2.36 3.70 12.18
N GLU A 89 3.07 4.57 12.85
CA GLU A 89 4.45 4.32 13.25
C GLU A 89 4.53 3.42 14.47
#